data_4ab970c3978752c3a78e374714a46ea8
#
_entry.id   4ab970c3978752c3a78e374714a46ea8
#
_cell.length_a   1.000
_cell.length_b   1.000
_cell.length_c   1.000
_cell.angle_alpha   90.00
_cell.angle_beta   90.00
_cell.angle_gamma   90.00
#
_symmetry.space_group_name_H-M   'P 1'
#
loop_
_entity.id
_entity.type
_entity.pdbx_description
1 polymer ?
#
loop_
_entity_poly.entity_id
_entity_poly.type
_entity_poly.pdbx_seq_one_letter_code
_entity_poly.pdbx_strand_id
1 'polypeptide(L)'
;MKFFNFYFVFLSTFTNFAPELCRGGSKSRFKGVSPRGPKPFNNNKMYAIVEINGQQFKAEEGKRLFVHHIQNAEAQQTVEFEKVLLVDNEGAVSVGTPTVEGAKIVCEVLCPLVKGDKVLVFHKRRRKGYKKLRGHRQQFTELTIKSVVA
;
A
#
# COMPACT_ATOMS: atom_id res chain seq x y z
N MET A 1 -38.23 -53.06 29.00
CA MET A 1 -38.12 -52.32 30.30
C MET A 1 -37.87 -50.85 29.99
N LYS A 2 -38.90 -50.08 30.34
CA LYS A 2 -38.94 -48.72 30.91
C LYS A 2 -38.19 -47.62 30.11
N PHE A 3 -38.96 -46.77 29.38
CA PHE A 3 -39.56 -45.50 29.86
C PHE A 3 -38.49 -44.48 30.27
N PHE A 4 -38.36 -43.32 29.60
CA PHE A 4 -38.97 -42.08 30.02
C PHE A 4 -38.86 -40.99 28.96
N ASN A 5 -40.00 -40.50 28.61
CA ASN A 5 -40.39 -39.24 28.04
C ASN A 5 -39.74 -38.07 28.71
N PHE A 6 -39.31 -37.06 28.02
CA PHE A 6 -39.50 -35.69 28.47
C PHE A 6 -39.67 -34.73 27.28
N TYR A 7 -40.91 -34.43 27.08
CA TYR A 7 -41.43 -33.29 26.37
C TYR A 7 -41.02 -32.03 27.13
N PHE A 8 -40.39 -31.08 26.49
CA PHE A 8 -40.48 -29.71 26.95
C PHE A 8 -40.71 -28.79 25.77
N VAL A 9 -41.96 -28.41 25.67
CA VAL A 9 -42.53 -27.35 24.89
C VAL A 9 -41.97 -26.05 25.46
N PHE A 10 -41.34 -25.22 24.65
CA PHE A 10 -41.30 -23.80 24.91
C PHE A 10 -41.80 -23.04 23.69
N LEU A 11 -43.03 -22.61 23.87
CA LEU A 11 -43.81 -21.73 23.02
C LEU A 11 -43.36 -20.29 23.28
N SER A 12 -43.53 -19.47 22.27
CA SER A 12 -43.53 -17.99 22.29
C SER A 12 -42.08 -17.39 22.11
N THR A 13 -41.89 -16.53 21.17
CA THR A 13 -42.70 -15.41 20.72
C THR A 13 -42.40 -15.06 19.28
N PHE A 14 -43.48 -15.09 18.52
CA PHE A 14 -43.55 -14.44 17.21
C PHE A 14 -43.59 -12.93 17.46
N THR A 15 -42.50 -12.21 17.18
CA THR A 15 -42.58 -10.76 17.07
C THR A 15 -42.23 -10.34 15.65
N ASN A 16 -43.29 -10.01 14.95
CA ASN A 16 -43.41 -9.05 13.87
C ASN A 16 -42.14 -8.65 13.12
N PHE A 17 -41.89 -9.32 12.03
CA PHE A 17 -41.14 -8.78 10.94
C PHE A 17 -42.05 -7.91 10.08
N ALA A 18 -42.11 -6.63 10.38
CA ALA A 18 -42.70 -5.66 9.49
C ALA A 18 -41.65 -5.27 8.43
N PRO A 19 -42.00 -5.35 7.14
CA PRO A 19 -41.10 -4.81 6.10
C PRO A 19 -41.21 -3.29 6.16
N GLU A 20 -40.16 -2.63 6.66
CA GLU A 20 -40.06 -1.19 6.49
C GLU A 20 -39.80 -0.88 5.01
N LEU A 21 -40.85 -0.43 4.42
CA LEU A 21 -40.95 0.12 3.08
C LEU A 21 -40.01 1.32 2.96
N CYS A 22 -39.19 1.28 1.92
CA CYS A 22 -38.34 2.31 1.44
C CYS A 22 -38.93 3.72 1.57
N ARG A 23 -38.47 4.52 2.50
CA ARG A 23 -38.54 5.96 2.44
C ARG A 23 -37.18 6.53 2.29
N GLY A 24 -36.86 6.98 1.06
CA GLY A 24 -35.70 7.71 0.70
C GLY A 24 -35.53 8.96 1.55
N GLY A 25 -34.34 9.13 2.05
CA GLY A 25 -33.90 10.28 2.81
C GLY A 25 -32.45 10.08 3.16
N SER A 26 -31.59 10.06 2.16
CA SER A 26 -30.16 10.09 2.37
C SER A 26 -29.77 11.47 2.91
N LYS A 27 -29.93 11.66 4.21
CA LYS A 27 -29.15 12.68 4.92
C LYS A 27 -27.75 12.12 5.03
N SER A 28 -26.91 12.39 4.03
CA SER A 28 -25.48 12.25 4.14
C SER A 28 -25.02 13.10 5.31
N ARG A 29 -24.92 12.47 6.48
CA ARG A 29 -24.26 13.05 7.64
C ARG A 29 -22.78 13.10 7.26
N PHE A 30 -22.36 14.22 6.68
CA PHE A 30 -20.94 14.55 6.60
C PHE A 30 -20.41 14.51 8.02
N LYS A 31 -19.83 13.39 8.42
CA LYS A 31 -18.97 13.34 9.61
C LYS A 31 -17.89 14.35 9.33
N GLY A 32 -17.94 15.48 10.05
CA GLY A 32 -16.92 16.50 9.95
C GLY A 32 -15.55 15.82 10.06
N VAL A 33 -14.80 15.84 8.97
CA VAL A 33 -13.39 15.51 8.99
C VAL A 33 -12.77 16.59 9.85
N SER A 34 -12.48 16.24 11.11
CA SER A 34 -11.67 17.11 11.94
C SER A 34 -10.40 17.44 11.15
N PRO A 35 -10.02 18.70 10.97
CA PRO A 35 -8.76 19.04 10.33
C PRO A 35 -7.67 18.33 11.14
N ARG A 36 -7.09 17.28 10.57
CA ARG A 36 -5.88 16.71 11.13
C ARG A 36 -4.84 17.80 11.03
N GLY A 37 -4.58 18.46 12.15
CA GLY A 37 -3.46 19.39 12.24
C GLY A 37 -2.21 18.72 11.66
N PRO A 38 -1.24 19.46 11.16
CA PRO A 38 0.00 18.90 10.67
C PRO A 38 0.55 18.00 11.77
N LYS A 39 0.71 16.71 11.43
CA LYS A 39 1.36 15.77 12.36
C LYS A 39 2.74 16.34 12.66
N PRO A 40 3.16 16.41 13.93
CA PRO A 40 4.51 16.85 14.23
C PRO A 40 5.46 15.99 13.42
N PHE A 41 6.31 16.62 12.63
CA PHE A 41 7.41 15.95 11.95
C PHE A 41 8.33 15.45 13.06
N ASN A 42 8.26 14.16 13.37
CA ASN A 42 9.29 13.54 14.21
C ASN A 42 10.57 13.48 13.38
N ASN A 43 11.40 14.50 13.53
CA ASN A 43 12.66 14.67 12.81
C ASN A 43 13.77 13.69 13.27
N ASN A 44 13.48 12.80 14.20
CA ASN A 44 14.46 11.89 14.79
C ASN A 44 14.46 10.51 14.15
N LYS A 45 14.24 10.41 12.85
CA LYS A 45 14.36 9.14 12.15
C LYS A 45 15.41 9.25 11.05
N MET A 46 16.37 8.34 11.11
CA MET A 46 17.32 8.14 10.02
C MET A 46 16.55 7.88 8.71
N TYR A 47 16.91 8.62 7.68
CA TYR A 47 16.40 8.35 6.33
C TYR A 47 17.52 8.48 5.30
N ALA A 48 17.36 7.78 4.20
CA ALA A 48 18.27 7.89 3.08
C ALA A 48 17.50 8.10 1.77
N ILE A 49 18.17 8.72 0.79
CA ILE A 49 17.65 8.80 -0.58
C ILE A 49 18.46 7.82 -1.42
N VAL A 50 17.78 6.85 -2.00
CA VAL A 50 18.36 5.78 -2.81
C VAL A 50 17.82 5.81 -4.23
N GLU A 51 18.67 5.48 -5.19
CA GLU A 51 18.28 5.27 -6.58
C GLU A 51 18.05 3.78 -6.83
N ILE A 52 16.81 3.41 -7.20
CA ILE A 52 16.41 2.04 -7.54
C ILE A 52 15.78 2.07 -8.94
N ASN A 53 16.33 1.30 -9.86
CA ASN A 53 15.85 1.22 -11.26
C ASN A 53 15.68 2.60 -11.94
N GLY A 54 16.61 3.55 -11.67
CA GLY A 54 16.57 4.89 -12.23
C GLY A 54 15.56 5.85 -11.59
N GLN A 55 14.95 5.46 -10.49
CA GLN A 55 14.04 6.31 -9.70
C GLN A 55 14.58 6.51 -8.29
N GLN A 56 14.38 7.72 -7.76
CA GLN A 56 14.80 8.07 -6.42
C GLN A 56 13.68 7.86 -5.42
N PHE A 57 14.00 7.21 -4.31
CA PHE A 57 13.07 6.91 -3.23
C PHE A 57 13.62 7.39 -1.90
N LYS A 58 12.73 7.91 -1.05
CA LYS A 58 13.06 8.17 0.35
C LYS A 58 12.88 6.87 1.14
N ALA A 59 13.97 6.35 1.64
CA ALA A 59 14.03 5.14 2.46
C ALA A 59 14.06 5.51 3.94
N GLU A 60 13.09 5.04 4.71
CA GLU A 60 13.07 5.12 6.17
C GLU A 60 12.91 3.70 6.72
N GLU A 61 13.59 3.38 7.81
CA GLU A 61 13.52 2.06 8.42
C GLU A 61 12.08 1.64 8.78
N GLY A 62 11.73 0.40 8.47
CA GLY A 62 10.40 -0.18 8.70
C GLY A 62 9.32 0.29 7.73
N LYS A 63 9.62 1.18 6.76
CA LYS A 63 8.64 1.58 5.74
C LYS A 63 8.63 0.62 4.57
N ARG A 64 7.45 0.55 3.92
CA ARG A 64 7.25 -0.18 2.67
C ARG A 64 7.43 0.74 1.48
N LEU A 65 8.07 0.24 0.44
CA LEU A 65 8.25 0.91 -0.83
C LEU A 65 7.71 0.06 -1.97
N PHE A 66 7.09 0.70 -2.95
CA PHE A 66 6.71 0.09 -4.21
C PHE A 66 7.66 0.61 -5.29
N VAL A 67 8.50 -0.29 -5.78
CA VAL A 67 9.48 0.02 -6.83
C VAL A 67 9.07 -0.65 -8.14
N HIS A 68 9.61 -0.18 -9.26
CA HIS A 68 9.42 -0.90 -10.52
C HIS A 68 9.87 -2.35 -10.38
N HIS A 69 9.16 -3.25 -11.05
CA HIS A 69 9.39 -4.68 -10.95
C HIS A 69 10.86 -5.05 -11.11
N ILE A 70 11.40 -5.72 -10.10
CA ILE A 70 12.75 -6.28 -10.07
C ILE A 70 12.67 -7.70 -10.62
N GLN A 71 13.40 -7.96 -11.71
CA GLN A 71 13.46 -9.28 -12.30
C GLN A 71 14.17 -10.24 -11.33
N ASN A 72 13.69 -11.49 -11.27
CA ASN A 72 14.24 -12.56 -10.44
C ASN A 72 14.23 -12.30 -8.93
N ALA A 73 13.39 -11.37 -8.44
CA ALA A 73 13.18 -11.20 -7.01
C ALA A 73 12.23 -12.28 -6.50
N GLU A 74 12.63 -12.99 -5.46
CA GLU A 74 11.80 -13.97 -4.75
C GLU A 74 11.21 -13.37 -3.47
N ALA A 75 10.10 -13.91 -3.00
CA ALA A 75 9.50 -13.49 -1.74
C ALA A 75 10.45 -13.79 -0.57
N GLN A 76 10.55 -12.87 0.39
CA GLN A 76 11.43 -12.93 1.57
C GLN A 76 12.94 -12.89 1.25
N GLN A 77 13.29 -12.60 0.01
CA GLN A 77 14.68 -12.37 -0.37
C GLN A 77 15.17 -11.03 0.16
N THR A 78 16.40 -11.00 0.66
CA THR A 78 17.10 -9.76 1.01
C THR A 78 17.79 -9.20 -0.22
N VAL A 79 17.57 -7.92 -0.51
CA VAL A 79 18.20 -7.19 -1.62
C VAL A 79 18.91 -5.97 -1.06
N GLU A 80 20.16 -5.74 -1.47
CA GLU A 80 20.96 -4.59 -1.07
C GLU A 80 21.05 -3.58 -2.22
N PHE A 81 20.93 -2.29 -1.89
CA PHE A 81 21.09 -1.18 -2.82
C PHE A 81 22.25 -0.29 -2.37
N GLU A 82 23.25 -0.16 -3.22
CA GLU A 82 24.47 0.61 -2.94
C GLU A 82 24.42 2.07 -3.44
N LYS A 83 23.47 2.38 -4.34
CA LYS A 83 23.34 3.73 -4.91
C LYS A 83 22.57 4.66 -3.97
N VAL A 84 23.22 5.05 -2.89
CA VAL A 84 22.67 6.00 -1.92
C VAL A 84 23.19 7.40 -2.25
N LEU A 85 22.29 8.35 -2.45
CA LEU A 85 22.60 9.72 -2.83
C LEU A 85 22.76 10.64 -1.62
N LEU A 86 21.98 10.38 -0.57
CA LEU A 86 21.97 11.18 0.65
C LEU A 86 21.59 10.31 1.84
N VAL A 87 22.20 10.56 2.96
CA VAL A 87 21.85 9.98 4.27
C VAL A 87 21.69 11.10 5.28
N ASP A 88 20.60 11.07 6.01
CA ASP A 88 20.35 11.95 7.16
C ASP A 88 20.27 11.10 8.43
N ASN A 89 21.24 11.32 9.31
CA ASN A 89 21.31 10.72 10.63
C ASN A 89 20.95 11.79 11.67
N GLU A 90 19.67 11.89 12.04
CA GLU A 90 19.19 12.77 13.11
C GLU A 90 19.66 14.24 12.99
N GLY A 91 19.80 14.74 11.75
CA GLY A 91 20.25 16.10 11.47
C GLY A 91 21.69 16.22 10.96
N ALA A 92 22.48 15.14 11.02
CA ALA A 92 23.78 15.07 10.33
C ALA A 92 23.57 14.59 8.90
N VAL A 93 23.52 15.52 7.94
CA VAL A 93 23.25 15.22 6.54
C VAL A 93 24.56 14.99 5.80
N SER A 94 24.70 13.80 5.20
CA SER A 94 25.78 13.44 4.28
C SER A 94 25.26 13.38 2.87
N VAL A 95 25.83 14.19 1.96
CA VAL A 95 25.42 14.23 0.55
C VAL A 95 26.53 13.59 -0.30
N GLY A 96 26.14 12.66 -1.17
CA GLY A 96 27.07 12.01 -2.08
C GLY A 96 27.45 12.87 -3.29
N THR A 97 28.62 12.63 -3.85
CA THR A 97 29.11 13.23 -5.10
C THR A 97 29.57 12.15 -6.10
N PRO A 98 28.70 11.46 -6.81
CA PRO A 98 27.23 11.43 -6.80
C PRO A 98 26.60 10.53 -5.71
N THR A 99 27.33 9.56 -5.17
CA THR A 99 26.87 8.60 -4.15
C THR A 99 27.68 8.73 -2.86
N VAL A 100 27.08 8.38 -1.74
CA VAL A 100 27.74 8.31 -0.43
C VAL A 100 28.54 7.01 -0.40
N GLU A 101 29.86 7.11 -0.20
CA GLU A 101 30.75 5.94 -0.12
C GLU A 101 30.44 5.12 1.15
N GLY A 102 30.32 3.80 0.99
CA GLY A 102 30.08 2.87 2.09
C GLY A 102 28.61 2.78 2.54
N ALA A 103 27.75 3.67 2.08
CA ALA A 103 26.34 3.62 2.43
C ALA A 103 25.58 2.57 1.60
N LYS A 104 24.76 1.75 2.26
CA LYS A 104 23.89 0.77 1.62
C LYS A 104 22.56 0.64 2.35
N ILE A 105 21.53 0.26 1.60
CA ILE A 105 20.19 0.01 2.13
C ILE A 105 19.86 -1.46 1.96
N VAL A 106 19.50 -2.10 3.06
CA VAL A 106 19.08 -3.50 3.09
C VAL A 106 17.56 -3.55 3.10
N CYS A 107 16.98 -4.16 2.07
CA CYS A 107 15.54 -4.32 1.90
C CYS A 107 15.16 -5.80 1.85
N GLU A 108 13.97 -6.13 2.33
CA GLU A 108 13.36 -7.43 2.16
C GLU A 108 12.21 -7.35 1.17
N VAL A 109 12.15 -8.27 0.23
CA VAL A 109 11.06 -8.39 -0.74
C VAL A 109 9.85 -9.02 -0.06
N LEU A 110 8.76 -8.27 0.10
CA LEU A 110 7.50 -8.82 0.61
C LEU A 110 6.73 -9.54 -0.50
N CYS A 111 6.48 -8.84 -1.59
CA CYS A 111 5.78 -9.37 -2.73
C CYS A 111 6.57 -9.06 -4.02
N PRO A 112 7.01 -10.10 -4.76
CA PRO A 112 7.81 -9.89 -5.97
C PRO A 112 7.01 -9.23 -7.10
N LEU A 113 5.69 -9.48 -7.16
CA LEU A 113 4.84 -8.95 -8.22
C LEU A 113 3.52 -8.39 -7.68
N VAL A 114 3.43 -7.08 -7.61
CA VAL A 114 2.21 -6.33 -7.28
C VAL A 114 1.76 -5.60 -8.54
N LYS A 115 0.47 -5.73 -8.89
CA LYS A 115 -0.11 -5.03 -10.03
C LYS A 115 -0.75 -3.73 -9.57
N GLY A 116 -0.31 -2.62 -10.15
CA GLY A 116 -0.90 -1.31 -9.93
C GLY A 116 -2.33 -1.18 -10.45
N ASP A 117 -2.88 0.01 -10.37
CA ASP A 117 -4.22 0.31 -10.87
C ASP A 117 -4.32 0.15 -12.38
N LYS A 118 -5.50 -0.25 -12.84
CA LYS A 118 -5.76 -0.41 -14.27
C LYS A 118 -6.01 0.94 -14.92
N VAL A 119 -5.08 1.37 -15.77
CA VAL A 119 -5.23 2.56 -16.61
C VAL A 119 -5.85 2.16 -17.94
N LEU A 120 -6.97 2.79 -18.28
CA LEU A 120 -7.63 2.58 -19.56
C LEU A 120 -7.05 3.53 -20.60
N VAL A 121 -6.38 2.97 -21.59
CA VAL A 121 -5.80 3.72 -22.73
C VAL A 121 -6.77 3.65 -23.88
N PHE A 122 -7.37 4.78 -24.21
CA PHE A 122 -8.38 4.89 -25.27
C PHE A 122 -7.86 5.74 -26.43
N HIS A 123 -7.95 5.18 -27.64
CA HIS A 123 -7.62 5.88 -28.88
C HIS A 123 -8.78 5.80 -29.85
N LYS A 124 -9.17 6.96 -30.39
CA LYS A 124 -10.21 7.06 -31.43
C LYS A 124 -9.76 8.04 -32.52
N ARG A 125 -10.00 7.71 -33.76
CA ARG A 125 -9.87 8.64 -34.88
C ARG A 125 -11.26 9.03 -35.36
N ARG A 126 -11.51 10.34 -35.47
CA ARG A 126 -12.79 10.87 -35.95
C ARG A 126 -13.00 10.43 -37.41
N ARG A 127 -14.22 10.03 -37.74
CA ARG A 127 -14.66 9.63 -39.13
C ARG A 127 -13.87 8.49 -39.78
N LYS A 128 -13.00 7.80 -39.07
CA LYS A 128 -12.16 6.72 -39.60
C LYS A 128 -12.54 5.31 -39.14
N GLY A 129 -13.61 5.15 -38.35
CA GLY A 129 -13.97 3.85 -37.75
C GLY A 129 -12.95 3.28 -36.77
N TYR A 130 -11.85 3.99 -36.53
CA TYR A 130 -10.79 3.52 -35.64
C TYR A 130 -11.11 3.82 -34.19
N LYS A 131 -11.28 2.78 -33.40
CA LYS A 131 -11.51 2.84 -31.94
C LYS A 131 -10.77 1.69 -31.27
N LYS A 132 -9.82 1.99 -30.37
CA LYS A 132 -9.11 0.99 -29.56
C LYS A 132 -9.18 1.37 -28.10
N LEU A 133 -9.51 0.40 -27.26
CA LEU A 133 -9.49 0.49 -25.82
C LEU A 133 -8.57 -0.60 -25.29
N ARG A 134 -7.52 -0.23 -24.56
CA ARG A 134 -6.58 -1.14 -23.92
C ARG A 134 -6.46 -0.81 -22.44
N GLY A 135 -6.35 -1.83 -21.61
CA GLY A 135 -6.03 -1.66 -20.21
C GLY A 135 -4.54 -1.92 -19.96
N HIS A 136 -3.88 -1.02 -19.23
CA HIS A 136 -2.50 -1.21 -18.77
C HIS A 136 -2.48 -1.31 -17.25
N ARG A 137 -1.70 -2.25 -16.70
CA ARG A 137 -1.37 -2.34 -15.29
C ARG A 137 0.15 -2.42 -15.16
N GLN A 138 0.72 -1.43 -14.47
CA GLN A 138 2.14 -1.45 -14.17
C GLN A 138 2.45 -2.52 -13.13
N GLN A 139 3.56 -3.18 -13.31
CA GLN A 139 4.09 -4.17 -12.37
C GLN A 139 5.06 -3.49 -11.41
N PHE A 140 4.90 -3.77 -10.12
CA PHE A 140 5.73 -3.28 -9.04
C PHE A 140 6.22 -4.45 -8.19
N THR A 141 7.31 -4.21 -7.46
CA THR A 141 7.78 -5.09 -6.38
C THR A 141 7.61 -4.33 -5.07
N GLU A 142 7.03 -4.98 -4.06
CA GLU A 142 6.88 -4.43 -2.72
C GLU A 142 8.07 -4.82 -1.86
N LEU A 143 8.77 -3.81 -1.34
CA LEU A 143 9.94 -3.95 -0.48
C LEU A 143 9.67 -3.38 0.91
N THR A 144 10.25 -3.97 1.93
CA THR A 144 10.35 -3.37 3.27
C THR A 144 11.80 -3.04 3.56
N ILE A 145 12.05 -1.83 4.04
CA ILE A 145 13.39 -1.39 4.44
C ILE A 145 13.68 -1.98 5.83
N LYS A 146 14.74 -2.78 5.93
CA LYS A 146 15.18 -3.39 7.20
C LYS A 146 16.14 -2.47 7.94
N SER A 147 17.17 -2.01 7.25
CA SER A 147 18.19 -1.14 7.83
C SER A 147 18.83 -0.23 6.78
N VAL A 148 19.27 0.91 7.22
CA VAL A 148 20.09 1.85 6.48
C VAL A 148 21.48 1.82 7.12
N VAL A 149 22.49 1.46 6.34
CA VAL A 149 23.90 1.43 6.75
C VAL A 149 24.59 2.61 6.07
N ALA A 150 25.22 3.46 6.85
CA ALA A 150 25.96 4.63 6.37
C ALA A 150 27.29 4.75 7.08
#